data_aa1d04f94f43ddc484f3d059243edb97
#
_entry.id   aa1d04f94f43ddc484f3d059243edb97
#
_cell.length_a   1.000
_cell.length_b   1.000
_cell.length_c   1.000
_cell.angle_alpha   90.00
_cell.angle_beta   90.00
_cell.angle_gamma   90.00
#
_symmetry.space_group_name_H-M   'P 1'
#
loop_
_entity.id
_entity.type
_entity.pdbx_description
1 polymer ?
#
loop_
_entity_poly.entity_id
_entity_poly.type
_entity_poly.pdbx_seq_one_letter_code
_entity_poly.pdbx_strand_id
1 'polypeptide(L)'
;RGGGVSRKISKIEDRKRLKSIIEEIEMPAGMAVIIRTAGSDRTKAELKKDFSYLQNLWDTIREKTVKSTAPILINEEGNLIKRTIRDLYNSDVSEILVSGETAFNTARSYIKEMVPSQIKRVKNFKDTKNSIFQKYNVEKQLDSMYLPSVKLKSGGYIVINQTEALVAIDVNSGRSTKERNIEETALNTNLEAAEEVARQLKLRDLSGLIVIDFIDMEGYKNQHSVEKKLK
;
A
#
# COMPACT_ATOMS: atom_id res chain seq x y z
N ARG A 1 8.89 -25.18 -20.20
CA ARG A 1 9.01 -23.70 -20.14
C ARG A 1 8.53 -23.25 -18.76
N GLY A 2 9.49 -22.95 -17.87
CA GLY A 2 9.25 -22.93 -16.44
C GLY A 2 8.78 -21.59 -15.83
N GLY A 3 8.37 -20.54 -16.57
CA GLY A 3 7.94 -19.31 -15.88
C GLY A 3 7.49 -18.17 -16.77
N GLY A 4 6.92 -17.14 -16.15
CA GLY A 4 6.40 -15.98 -16.84
C GLY A 4 6.31 -14.72 -15.98
N VAL A 5 6.04 -13.60 -16.63
CA VAL A 5 5.81 -12.29 -16.00
C VAL A 5 4.35 -11.89 -16.24
N SER A 6 3.67 -11.47 -15.19
CA SER A 6 2.26 -11.03 -15.24
C SER A 6 2.01 -10.05 -16.39
N ARG A 7 0.90 -10.21 -17.10
CA ARG A 7 0.49 -9.29 -18.19
C ARG A 7 0.16 -7.89 -17.67
N LYS A 8 -0.14 -7.75 -16.38
CA LYS A 8 -0.43 -6.46 -15.72
C LYS A 8 0.82 -5.59 -15.51
N ILE A 9 2.03 -6.14 -15.65
CA ILE A 9 3.27 -5.38 -15.64
C ILE A 9 3.47 -4.85 -17.04
N SER A 10 3.18 -3.57 -17.27
CA SER A 10 3.15 -2.94 -18.59
C SER A 10 4.51 -2.44 -19.07
N LYS A 11 5.40 -2.00 -18.16
CA LYS A 11 6.72 -1.46 -18.50
C LYS A 11 7.61 -2.54 -19.12
N ILE A 12 8.09 -2.27 -20.33
CA ILE A 12 8.90 -3.22 -21.12
C ILE A 12 10.22 -3.53 -20.43
N GLU A 13 10.84 -2.54 -19.80
CA GLU A 13 12.12 -2.67 -19.08
C GLU A 13 11.98 -3.63 -17.88
N ASP A 14 10.93 -3.43 -17.07
CA ASP A 14 10.66 -4.33 -15.93
C ASP A 14 10.39 -5.74 -16.40
N ARG A 15 9.63 -5.91 -17.47
CA ARG A 15 9.36 -7.24 -18.05
C ARG A 15 10.63 -7.95 -18.50
N LYS A 16 11.55 -7.23 -19.17
CA LYS A 16 12.84 -7.80 -19.59
C LYS A 16 13.68 -8.21 -18.39
N ARG A 17 13.82 -7.31 -17.41
CA ARG A 17 14.56 -7.57 -16.16
C ARG A 17 14.01 -8.77 -15.41
N LEU A 18 12.69 -8.83 -15.21
CA LEU A 18 12.04 -9.93 -14.49
C LEU A 18 12.15 -11.25 -15.25
N LYS A 19 12.11 -11.22 -16.58
CA LYS A 19 12.29 -12.43 -17.42
C LYS A 19 13.69 -13.01 -17.27
N SER A 20 14.75 -12.18 -17.30
CA SER A 20 16.11 -12.66 -17.06
C SER A 20 16.30 -13.24 -15.65
N ILE A 21 15.63 -12.67 -14.64
CA ILE A 21 15.66 -13.22 -13.28
C ILE A 21 15.03 -14.61 -13.22
N ILE A 22 13.90 -14.82 -13.90
CA ILE A 22 13.24 -16.13 -13.96
C ILE A 22 14.14 -17.18 -14.64
N GLU A 23 14.84 -16.81 -15.70
CA GLU A 23 15.74 -17.70 -16.44
C GLU A 23 16.93 -18.17 -15.59
N GLU A 24 17.31 -17.38 -14.57
CA GLU A 24 18.36 -17.71 -13.63
C GLU A 24 17.88 -18.49 -12.38
N ILE A 25 16.58 -18.71 -12.25
CA ILE A 25 16.02 -19.53 -11.17
C ILE A 25 15.99 -20.98 -11.66
N GLU A 26 16.73 -21.86 -10.98
CA GLU A 26 16.70 -23.29 -11.22
C GLU A 26 15.35 -23.86 -10.75
N MET A 27 14.45 -24.09 -11.70
CA MET A 27 13.13 -24.63 -11.40
C MET A 27 13.11 -26.15 -11.53
N PRO A 28 12.54 -26.87 -10.54
CA PRO A 28 12.32 -28.30 -10.66
C PRO A 28 11.44 -28.66 -11.87
N ALA A 29 11.66 -29.83 -12.43
CA ALA A 29 10.85 -30.32 -13.57
C ALA A 29 9.35 -30.37 -13.18
N GLY A 30 8.50 -29.90 -14.06
CA GLY A 30 7.05 -29.85 -13.84
C GLY A 30 6.53 -28.66 -13.06
N MET A 31 7.40 -27.77 -12.57
CA MET A 31 7.01 -26.53 -11.92
C MET A 31 7.10 -25.32 -12.85
N ALA A 32 6.29 -24.32 -12.58
CA ALA A 32 6.34 -23.02 -13.24
C ALA A 32 6.08 -21.89 -12.24
N VAL A 33 6.71 -20.74 -12.46
CA VAL A 33 6.55 -19.55 -11.62
C VAL A 33 6.07 -18.35 -12.42
N ILE A 34 5.20 -17.54 -11.84
CA ILE A 34 4.75 -16.29 -12.45
C ILE A 34 5.03 -15.14 -11.47
N ILE A 35 5.85 -14.17 -11.90
CA ILE A 35 6.05 -12.96 -11.12
C ILE A 35 4.82 -12.05 -11.31
N ARG A 36 4.14 -11.78 -10.20
CA ARG A 36 2.96 -10.90 -10.16
C ARG A 36 3.39 -9.42 -9.99
N THR A 37 2.42 -8.51 -10.06
CA THR A 37 2.65 -7.04 -9.93
C THR A 37 3.35 -6.67 -8.62
N ALA A 38 3.07 -7.35 -7.52
CA ALA A 38 3.75 -7.14 -6.23
C ALA A 38 5.27 -7.42 -6.27
N GLY A 39 5.74 -8.17 -7.26
CA GLY A 39 7.16 -8.45 -7.48
C GLY A 39 7.84 -7.52 -8.49
N SER A 40 7.13 -6.54 -9.07
CA SER A 40 7.69 -5.67 -10.13
C SER A 40 8.93 -4.92 -9.69
N ASP A 41 8.94 -4.40 -8.47
CA ASP A 41 10.01 -3.56 -7.95
C ASP A 41 11.00 -4.34 -7.04
N ARG A 42 10.83 -5.66 -6.94
CA ARG A 42 11.66 -6.52 -6.10
C ARG A 42 13.01 -6.82 -6.74
N THR A 43 14.03 -6.95 -5.89
CA THR A 43 15.37 -7.35 -6.31
C THR A 43 15.42 -8.84 -6.66
N LYS A 44 16.43 -9.24 -7.42
CA LYS A 44 16.70 -10.64 -7.74
C LYS A 44 16.83 -11.52 -6.48
N ALA A 45 17.49 -11.01 -5.44
CA ALA A 45 17.70 -11.74 -4.20
C ALA A 45 16.37 -11.98 -3.45
N GLU A 46 15.48 -10.99 -3.44
CA GLU A 46 14.13 -11.11 -2.85
C GLU A 46 13.27 -12.14 -3.62
N LEU A 47 13.28 -12.06 -4.94
CA LEU A 47 12.52 -12.98 -5.77
C LEU A 47 13.03 -14.45 -5.64
N LYS A 48 14.35 -14.65 -5.52
CA LYS A 48 14.92 -15.99 -5.25
C LYS A 48 14.51 -16.52 -3.87
N LYS A 49 14.49 -15.66 -2.85
CA LYS A 49 14.03 -16.05 -1.50
C LYS A 49 12.55 -16.41 -1.49
N ASP A 50 11.72 -15.62 -2.18
CA ASP A 50 10.28 -15.89 -2.29
C ASP A 50 10.03 -17.23 -3.00
N PHE A 51 10.74 -17.50 -4.09
CA PHE A 51 10.70 -18.79 -4.76
C PHE A 51 11.09 -19.95 -3.84
N SER A 52 12.21 -19.83 -3.12
CA SER A 52 12.67 -20.87 -2.18
C SER A 52 11.67 -21.09 -1.04
N TYR A 53 11.04 -20.02 -0.55
CA TYR A 53 9.97 -20.14 0.44
C TYR A 53 8.78 -20.93 -0.10
N LEU A 54 8.31 -20.60 -1.31
CA LEU A 54 7.18 -21.31 -1.94
C LEU A 54 7.49 -22.77 -2.20
N GLN A 55 8.72 -23.07 -2.60
CA GLN A 55 9.19 -24.44 -2.82
C GLN A 55 9.18 -25.24 -1.51
N ASN A 56 9.74 -24.68 -0.44
CA ASN A 56 9.73 -25.32 0.89
C ASN A 56 8.32 -25.52 1.42
N LEU A 57 7.43 -24.52 1.20
CA LEU A 57 6.03 -24.64 1.57
C LEU A 57 5.34 -25.79 0.82
N TRP A 58 5.58 -25.90 -0.48
CA TRP A 58 5.04 -27.00 -1.29
C TRP A 58 5.53 -28.37 -0.80
N ASP A 59 6.82 -28.51 -0.51
CA ASP A 59 7.39 -29.74 0.02
C ASP A 59 6.78 -30.11 1.38
N THR A 60 6.60 -29.12 2.26
CA THR A 60 5.92 -29.29 3.55
C THR A 60 4.48 -29.76 3.39
N ILE A 61 3.72 -29.14 2.47
CA ILE A 61 2.35 -29.54 2.15
C ILE A 61 2.31 -30.98 1.66
N ARG A 62 3.21 -31.33 0.75
CA ARG A 62 3.31 -32.67 0.16
C ARG A 62 3.62 -33.73 1.21
N GLU A 63 4.61 -33.48 2.07
CA GLU A 63 4.96 -34.40 3.15
C GLU A 63 3.80 -34.57 4.15
N LYS A 64 3.17 -33.48 4.55
CA LYS A 64 2.03 -33.52 5.47
C LYS A 64 0.86 -34.26 4.88
N THR A 65 0.59 -34.06 3.58
CA THR A 65 -0.49 -34.78 2.87
C THR A 65 -0.25 -36.30 2.88
N VAL A 66 0.96 -36.75 2.57
CA VAL A 66 1.30 -38.18 2.53
C VAL A 66 1.22 -38.83 3.93
N LYS A 67 1.56 -38.07 4.98
CA LYS A 67 1.55 -38.57 6.39
C LYS A 67 0.18 -38.46 7.08
N SER A 68 -0.81 -37.90 6.42
CA SER A 68 -2.11 -37.58 7.03
C SER A 68 -3.24 -38.41 6.50
N THR A 69 -4.26 -38.64 7.33
CA THR A 69 -5.52 -39.28 6.94
C THR A 69 -6.64 -38.25 6.88
N ALA A 70 -7.39 -38.24 5.79
CA ALA A 70 -8.52 -37.33 5.63
C ALA A 70 -9.68 -37.63 6.59
N PRO A 71 -10.43 -36.62 7.07
CA PRO A 71 -10.26 -35.18 6.80
C PRO A 71 -9.28 -34.50 7.78
N ILE A 72 -8.33 -33.72 7.25
CA ILE A 72 -7.38 -32.94 8.06
C ILE A 72 -7.00 -31.63 7.33
N LEU A 73 -6.78 -30.56 8.08
CA LEU A 73 -6.28 -29.30 7.54
C LEU A 73 -4.78 -29.43 7.20
N ILE A 74 -4.46 -29.48 5.92
CA ILE A 74 -3.09 -29.61 5.43
C ILE A 74 -2.37 -28.27 5.47
N ASN A 75 -2.97 -27.22 4.90
CA ASN A 75 -2.41 -25.88 4.87
C ASN A 75 -3.52 -24.84 4.93
N GLU A 76 -3.28 -23.74 5.62
CA GLU A 76 -4.17 -22.60 5.70
C GLU A 76 -3.43 -21.33 5.27
N GLU A 77 -3.88 -20.71 4.20
CA GLU A 77 -3.33 -19.45 3.67
C GLU A 77 -3.99 -18.21 4.30
N GLY A 78 -5.01 -18.41 5.12
CA GLY A 78 -5.92 -17.38 5.63
C GLY A 78 -5.37 -16.49 6.75
N ASN A 79 -4.15 -16.72 7.27
CA ASN A 79 -3.64 -15.90 8.36
C ASN A 79 -3.33 -14.47 7.91
N LEU A 80 -4.16 -13.51 8.39
CA LEU A 80 -4.06 -12.09 8.05
C LEU A 80 -2.65 -11.53 8.31
N ILE A 81 -2.00 -11.93 9.40
CA ILE A 81 -0.67 -11.44 9.78
C ILE A 81 0.37 -11.85 8.72
N LYS A 82 0.37 -13.13 8.34
CA LYS A 82 1.28 -13.64 7.29
C LYS A 82 1.05 -12.95 5.96
N ARG A 83 -0.22 -12.76 5.57
CA ARG A 83 -0.57 -12.06 4.32
C ARG A 83 -0.13 -10.60 4.34
N THR A 84 -0.40 -9.89 5.43
CA THR A 84 0.01 -8.48 5.58
C THR A 84 1.52 -8.33 5.50
N ILE A 85 2.27 -9.17 6.19
CA ILE A 85 3.74 -9.15 6.12
C ILE A 85 4.21 -9.47 4.70
N ARG A 86 3.69 -10.52 4.07
CA ARG A 86 4.07 -10.90 2.72
C ARG A 86 3.85 -9.79 1.70
N ASP A 87 2.70 -9.13 1.77
CA ASP A 87 2.27 -8.19 0.74
C ASP A 87 2.80 -6.76 0.98
N LEU A 88 3.00 -6.34 2.24
CA LEU A 88 3.35 -4.97 2.60
C LEU A 88 4.77 -4.78 3.14
N TYR A 89 5.42 -5.85 3.65
CA TYR A 89 6.75 -5.70 4.20
C TYR A 89 7.80 -5.49 3.11
N ASN A 90 8.58 -4.44 3.26
CA ASN A 90 9.73 -4.11 2.41
C ASN A 90 10.90 -3.59 3.26
N SER A 91 12.02 -3.21 2.63
CA SER A 91 13.22 -2.70 3.30
C SER A 91 12.99 -1.39 4.08
N ASP A 92 12.02 -0.58 3.67
CA ASP A 92 11.73 0.74 4.24
C ASP A 92 10.95 0.66 5.55
N VAL A 93 10.37 -0.51 5.86
CA VAL A 93 9.67 -0.75 7.12
C VAL A 93 10.68 -0.85 8.26
N SER A 94 10.68 0.12 9.17
CA SER A 94 11.59 0.18 10.31
C SER A 94 11.21 -0.79 11.43
N GLU A 95 9.89 -0.96 11.67
CA GLU A 95 9.37 -1.87 12.68
C GLU A 95 7.98 -2.42 12.34
N ILE A 96 7.69 -3.60 12.88
CA ILE A 96 6.39 -4.26 12.82
C ILE A 96 5.88 -4.41 14.24
N LEU A 97 4.86 -3.65 14.60
CA LEU A 97 4.23 -3.71 15.91
C LEU A 97 3.03 -4.66 15.85
N VAL A 98 3.01 -5.63 16.76
CA VAL A 98 1.94 -6.64 16.82
C VAL A 98 1.36 -6.68 18.21
N SER A 99 0.04 -6.53 18.30
CA SER A 99 -0.70 -6.65 19.54
C SER A 99 -1.16 -8.10 19.77
N GLY A 100 -0.96 -8.61 20.98
CA GLY A 100 -1.30 -9.98 21.37
C GLY A 100 -0.17 -10.98 21.14
N GLU A 101 0.02 -11.86 22.12
CA GLU A 101 1.19 -12.76 22.16
C GLU A 101 1.17 -13.81 21.06
N THR A 102 0.02 -14.42 20.80
CA THR A 102 -0.13 -15.40 19.71
C THR A 102 0.15 -14.78 18.35
N ALA A 103 -0.40 -13.58 18.11
CA ALA A 103 -0.17 -12.82 16.87
C ALA A 103 1.30 -12.42 16.70
N PHE A 104 1.94 -11.96 17.79
CA PHE A 104 3.36 -11.63 17.82
C PHE A 104 4.24 -12.84 17.48
N ASN A 105 3.98 -13.99 18.11
CA ASN A 105 4.74 -15.21 17.84
C ASN A 105 4.57 -15.67 16.39
N THR A 106 3.36 -15.56 15.84
CA THR A 106 3.08 -15.86 14.43
C THR A 106 3.87 -14.94 13.48
N ALA A 107 3.83 -13.62 13.72
CA ALA A 107 4.57 -12.65 12.93
C ALA A 107 6.08 -12.88 13.00
N ARG A 108 6.59 -13.14 14.20
CA ARG A 108 8.02 -13.38 14.45
C ARG A 108 8.52 -14.65 13.77
N SER A 109 7.75 -15.74 13.85
CA SER A 109 8.10 -17.00 13.17
C SER A 109 8.11 -16.80 11.67
N TYR A 110 7.11 -16.12 11.12
CA TYR A 110 7.02 -15.87 9.69
C TYR A 110 8.17 -15.00 9.16
N ILE A 111 8.52 -13.91 9.84
CA ILE A 111 9.70 -13.09 9.49
C ILE A 111 10.99 -13.89 9.61
N LYS A 112 11.10 -14.76 10.61
CA LYS A 112 12.27 -15.65 10.76
C LYS A 112 12.45 -16.57 9.56
N GLU A 113 11.37 -17.07 8.98
CA GLU A 113 11.40 -17.91 7.78
C GLU A 113 11.73 -17.10 6.52
N MET A 114 11.09 -15.93 6.34
CA MET A 114 11.28 -15.12 5.14
C MET A 114 12.59 -14.32 5.13
N VAL A 115 12.86 -13.57 6.22
CA VAL A 115 14.01 -12.65 6.32
C VAL A 115 14.61 -12.72 7.72
N PRO A 116 15.40 -13.76 8.06
CA PRO A 116 15.93 -13.99 9.42
C PRO A 116 16.66 -12.80 10.02
N SER A 117 17.37 -12.01 9.19
CA SER A 117 18.12 -10.82 9.62
C SER A 117 17.23 -9.71 10.19
N GLN A 118 15.94 -9.72 9.88
CA GLN A 118 15.00 -8.64 10.25
C GLN A 118 14.08 -9.01 11.43
N ILE A 119 14.30 -10.13 12.09
CA ILE A 119 13.48 -10.60 13.21
C ILE A 119 13.39 -9.58 14.36
N LYS A 120 14.43 -8.74 14.52
CA LYS A 120 14.49 -7.68 15.54
C LYS A 120 13.49 -6.54 15.28
N ARG A 121 13.00 -6.39 14.06
CA ARG A 121 12.00 -5.38 13.71
C ARG A 121 10.59 -5.74 14.20
N VAL A 122 10.33 -7.02 14.49
CA VAL A 122 9.05 -7.46 15.04
C VAL A 122 9.04 -7.22 16.55
N LYS A 123 8.14 -6.35 17.00
CA LYS A 123 8.00 -5.96 18.40
C LYS A 123 6.59 -6.25 18.91
N ASN A 124 6.51 -6.73 20.15
CA ASN A 124 5.23 -6.91 20.83
C ASN A 124 4.73 -5.57 21.38
N PHE A 125 3.53 -5.19 20.99
CA PHE A 125 2.86 -4.00 21.51
C PHE A 125 2.22 -4.31 22.86
N LYS A 126 2.74 -3.73 23.93
CA LYS A 126 2.36 -4.02 25.32
C LYS A 126 1.58 -2.90 26.02
N ASP A 127 1.09 -1.91 25.27
CA ASP A 127 0.29 -0.84 25.87
C ASP A 127 -1.07 -1.41 26.30
N THR A 128 -1.42 -1.23 27.58
CA THR A 128 -2.67 -1.72 28.17
C THR A 128 -3.77 -0.65 28.17
N LYS A 129 -3.42 0.60 27.92
CA LYS A 129 -4.36 1.74 27.96
C LYS A 129 -4.97 2.08 26.61
N ASN A 130 -4.17 1.93 25.55
CA ASN A 130 -4.60 2.30 24.21
C ASN A 130 -4.42 1.12 23.25
N SER A 131 -5.34 0.97 22.30
CA SER A 131 -5.11 0.08 21.16
C SER A 131 -3.93 0.58 20.32
N ILE A 132 -3.30 -0.31 19.55
CA ILE A 132 -2.23 0.06 18.63
C ILE A 132 -2.71 1.13 17.62
N PHE A 133 -3.94 1.03 17.15
CA PHE A 133 -4.52 1.97 16.18
C PHE A 133 -4.87 3.32 16.81
N GLN A 134 -5.30 3.36 18.06
CA GLN A 134 -5.49 4.61 18.82
C GLN A 134 -4.17 5.34 19.03
N LYS A 135 -3.13 4.64 19.44
CA LYS A 135 -1.81 5.23 19.69
C LYS A 135 -1.24 5.91 18.46
N TYR A 136 -1.44 5.35 17.28
CA TYR A 136 -0.98 5.90 16.01
C TYR A 136 -2.04 6.72 15.27
N ASN A 137 -3.14 7.07 15.93
CA ASN A 137 -4.26 7.84 15.36
C ASN A 137 -4.88 7.24 14.08
N VAL A 138 -4.74 5.93 13.88
CA VAL A 138 -5.31 5.25 12.69
C VAL A 138 -6.84 5.26 12.76
N GLU A 139 -7.43 5.03 13.93
CA GLU A 139 -8.89 5.06 14.12
C GLU A 139 -9.46 6.43 13.74
N LYS A 140 -8.84 7.53 14.21
CA LYS A 140 -9.27 8.89 13.84
C LYS A 140 -9.17 9.16 12.34
N GLN A 141 -8.16 8.62 11.68
CA GLN A 141 -8.01 8.73 10.23
C GLN A 141 -9.11 7.95 9.50
N LEU A 142 -9.45 6.76 9.98
CA LEU A 142 -10.57 5.97 9.44
C LEU A 142 -11.91 6.70 9.61
N ASP A 143 -12.18 7.23 10.81
CA ASP A 143 -13.40 8.01 11.05
C ASP A 143 -13.47 9.23 10.13
N SER A 144 -12.34 9.91 9.91
CA SER A 144 -12.28 11.09 9.06
C SER A 144 -12.58 10.79 7.58
N MET A 145 -12.40 9.55 7.12
CA MET A 145 -12.71 9.17 5.74
C MET A 145 -14.22 9.21 5.43
N TYR A 146 -15.07 9.17 6.46
CA TYR A 146 -16.53 9.28 6.29
C TYR A 146 -17.03 10.73 6.36
N LEU A 147 -16.16 11.67 6.74
CA LEU A 147 -16.53 13.08 6.78
C LEU A 147 -16.33 13.72 5.41
N PRO A 148 -17.27 14.57 4.94
CA PRO A 148 -17.12 15.22 3.64
C PRO A 148 -15.95 16.25 3.64
N SER A 149 -15.70 16.89 4.76
CA SER A 149 -14.68 17.97 4.86
C SER A 149 -13.32 17.41 5.28
N VAL A 150 -12.28 17.80 4.56
CA VAL A 150 -10.88 17.45 4.85
C VAL A 150 -10.05 18.72 4.98
N LYS A 151 -9.37 18.88 6.12
CA LYS A 151 -8.51 20.04 6.39
C LYS A 151 -7.18 19.92 5.66
N LEU A 152 -6.71 21.05 5.11
CA LEU A 152 -5.39 21.21 4.52
C LEU A 152 -4.39 21.73 5.56
N LYS A 153 -3.10 21.55 5.32
CA LYS A 153 -2.02 21.97 6.24
C LYS A 153 -1.94 23.49 6.40
N SER A 154 -2.23 24.23 5.32
CA SER A 154 -2.25 25.70 5.31
C SER A 154 -3.40 26.30 6.13
N GLY A 155 -4.43 25.52 6.45
CA GLY A 155 -5.64 25.98 7.15
C GLY A 155 -6.86 26.11 6.22
N GLY A 156 -6.69 25.84 4.91
CA GLY A 156 -7.79 25.62 3.99
C GLY A 156 -8.46 24.25 4.22
N TYR A 157 -9.45 23.94 3.42
CA TYR A 157 -10.12 22.64 3.45
C TYR A 157 -10.75 22.33 2.10
N ILE A 158 -10.93 21.04 1.84
CA ILE A 158 -11.71 20.55 0.70
C ILE A 158 -12.99 19.89 1.19
N VAL A 159 -14.05 19.96 0.38
CA VAL A 159 -15.33 19.30 0.65
C VAL A 159 -15.59 18.31 -0.49
N ILE A 160 -15.74 17.03 -0.16
CA ILE A 160 -15.92 15.94 -1.11
C ILE A 160 -17.34 15.43 -1.00
N ASN A 161 -18.12 15.58 -2.07
CA ASN A 161 -19.50 15.10 -2.16
C ASN A 161 -19.64 14.11 -3.33
N GLN A 162 -20.09 12.92 -3.01
CA GLN A 162 -20.39 11.90 -4.00
C GLN A 162 -21.86 12.02 -4.42
N THR A 163 -22.08 12.13 -5.72
CA THR A 163 -23.42 12.08 -6.33
C THR A 163 -23.60 10.76 -7.10
N GLU A 164 -24.77 10.54 -7.67
CA GLU A 164 -25.03 9.35 -8.50
C GLU A 164 -24.13 9.30 -9.74
N ALA A 165 -23.80 10.45 -10.33
CA ALA A 165 -23.08 10.53 -11.61
C ALA A 165 -21.60 10.92 -11.50
N LEU A 166 -21.20 11.62 -10.44
CA LEU A 166 -19.87 12.18 -10.30
C LEU A 166 -19.50 12.44 -8.84
N VAL A 167 -18.22 12.70 -8.60
CA VAL A 167 -17.71 13.23 -7.33
C VAL A 167 -17.42 14.71 -7.53
N ALA A 168 -18.09 15.55 -6.74
CA ALA A 168 -17.84 17.00 -6.71
C ALA A 168 -16.91 17.32 -5.54
N ILE A 169 -15.89 18.12 -5.80
CA ILE A 169 -14.91 18.56 -4.79
C ILE A 169 -14.80 20.07 -4.85
N ASP A 170 -15.07 20.73 -3.72
CA ASP A 170 -14.96 22.17 -3.55
C ASP A 170 -13.71 22.51 -2.71
N VAL A 171 -12.94 23.51 -3.11
CA VAL A 171 -11.70 23.93 -2.45
C VAL A 171 -11.89 25.30 -1.79
N ASN A 172 -11.64 25.36 -0.48
CA ASN A 172 -11.80 26.54 0.31
C ASN A 172 -10.48 26.97 0.96
N SER A 173 -10.14 28.26 0.90
CA SER A 173 -8.96 28.83 1.57
C SER A 173 -9.07 28.86 3.10
N GLY A 174 -10.31 28.88 3.63
CA GLY A 174 -10.56 28.89 5.06
C GLY A 174 -9.88 30.05 5.78
N ARG A 175 -9.06 29.74 6.80
CA ARG A 175 -8.27 30.71 7.56
C ARG A 175 -6.83 30.87 7.05
N SER A 176 -6.54 30.44 5.86
CA SER A 176 -5.21 30.53 5.23
C SER A 176 -4.89 31.95 4.77
N THR A 177 -5.13 32.96 5.65
CA THR A 177 -4.96 34.39 5.34
C THR A 177 -3.59 34.93 5.75
N LYS A 178 -2.59 34.09 5.93
CA LYS A 178 -1.25 34.50 6.41
C LYS A 178 -0.42 35.21 5.35
N GLU A 179 -0.76 35.07 4.10
CA GLU A 179 -0.03 35.69 2.99
C GLU A 179 -0.63 37.05 2.63
N ARG A 180 0.24 37.99 2.25
CA ARG A 180 -0.17 39.38 1.90
C ARG A 180 -0.86 39.47 0.55
N ASN A 181 -0.80 38.38 -0.25
CA ASN A 181 -1.35 38.36 -1.60
C ASN A 181 -2.42 37.25 -1.70
N ILE A 182 -3.62 37.63 -2.11
CA ILE A 182 -4.77 36.72 -2.29
C ILE A 182 -4.47 35.67 -3.35
N GLU A 183 -3.83 36.07 -4.44
CA GLU A 183 -3.43 35.16 -5.54
C GLU A 183 -2.44 34.07 -5.07
N GLU A 184 -1.47 34.44 -4.25
CA GLU A 184 -0.49 33.48 -3.70
C GLU A 184 -1.13 32.51 -2.71
N THR A 185 -2.06 33.02 -1.88
CA THR A 185 -2.88 32.18 -0.99
C THR A 185 -3.69 31.16 -1.79
N ALA A 186 -4.35 31.61 -2.88
CA ALA A 186 -5.14 30.75 -3.75
C ALA A 186 -4.25 29.66 -4.40
N LEU A 187 -3.09 30.03 -4.94
CA LEU A 187 -2.15 29.11 -5.55
C LEU A 187 -1.70 28.03 -4.56
N ASN A 188 -1.24 28.41 -3.38
CA ASN A 188 -0.74 27.50 -2.37
C ASN A 188 -1.84 26.54 -1.87
N THR A 189 -3.04 27.09 -1.61
CA THR A 189 -4.19 26.26 -1.22
C THR A 189 -4.58 25.28 -2.32
N ASN A 190 -4.61 25.71 -3.57
CA ASN A 190 -4.95 24.84 -4.72
C ASN A 190 -3.90 23.75 -4.95
N LEU A 191 -2.61 24.03 -4.79
CA LEU A 191 -1.54 23.03 -4.89
C LEU A 191 -1.64 21.99 -3.78
N GLU A 192 -1.91 22.39 -2.54
CA GLU A 192 -2.18 21.46 -1.44
C GLU A 192 -3.45 20.65 -1.70
N ALA A 193 -4.51 21.29 -2.18
CA ALA A 193 -5.76 20.64 -2.50
C ALA A 193 -5.58 19.57 -3.58
N ALA A 194 -4.82 19.86 -4.64
CA ALA A 194 -4.55 18.89 -5.71
C ALA A 194 -3.88 17.62 -5.16
N GLU A 195 -2.89 17.77 -4.27
CA GLU A 195 -2.22 16.63 -3.63
C GLU A 195 -3.17 15.86 -2.69
N GLU A 196 -3.93 16.59 -1.87
CA GLU A 196 -4.85 15.97 -0.93
C GLU A 196 -6.03 15.28 -1.62
N VAL A 197 -6.55 15.85 -2.71
CA VAL A 197 -7.58 15.22 -3.54
C VAL A 197 -7.10 13.86 -4.04
N ALA A 198 -5.92 13.79 -4.64
CA ALA A 198 -5.35 12.52 -5.12
C ALA A 198 -5.25 11.48 -3.99
N ARG A 199 -4.82 11.92 -2.79
CA ARG A 199 -4.77 11.06 -1.60
C ARG A 199 -6.15 10.59 -1.16
N GLN A 200 -7.14 11.48 -1.12
CA GLN A 200 -8.51 11.17 -0.69
C GLN A 200 -9.25 10.26 -1.67
N LEU A 201 -9.09 10.45 -2.97
CA LEU A 201 -9.65 9.55 -3.99
C LEU A 201 -9.17 8.12 -3.79
N LYS A 202 -7.86 7.95 -3.53
CA LYS A 202 -7.28 6.64 -3.25
C LYS A 202 -7.74 6.05 -1.92
N LEU A 203 -7.78 6.85 -0.85
CA LEU A 203 -8.18 6.38 0.49
C LEU A 203 -9.65 5.98 0.55
N ARG A 204 -10.54 6.74 -0.13
CA ARG A 204 -11.99 6.51 -0.14
C ARG A 204 -12.44 5.60 -1.28
N ASP A 205 -11.51 5.11 -2.10
CA ASP A 205 -11.80 4.28 -3.29
C ASP A 205 -12.81 4.96 -4.25
N LEU A 206 -12.64 6.27 -4.45
CA LEU A 206 -13.51 7.05 -5.33
C LEU A 206 -12.98 6.99 -6.76
N SER A 207 -13.87 6.79 -7.72
CA SER A 207 -13.54 6.65 -9.14
C SER A 207 -14.65 7.25 -10.02
N GLY A 208 -14.42 7.25 -11.32
CA GLY A 208 -15.35 7.81 -12.31
C GLY A 208 -15.05 9.26 -12.62
N LEU A 209 -16.09 10.07 -12.83
CA LEU A 209 -15.95 11.49 -13.14
C LEU A 209 -15.75 12.28 -11.84
N ILE A 210 -14.64 12.99 -11.77
CA ILE A 210 -14.27 13.85 -10.63
C ILE A 210 -14.24 15.29 -11.13
N VAL A 211 -15.04 16.15 -10.51
CA VAL A 211 -15.09 17.60 -10.79
C VAL A 211 -14.55 18.33 -9.58
N ILE A 212 -13.53 19.14 -9.79
CA ILE A 212 -12.88 19.90 -8.72
C ILE A 212 -13.05 21.38 -9.01
N ASP A 213 -13.66 22.10 -8.07
CA ASP A 213 -13.81 23.55 -8.10
C ASP A 213 -12.67 24.16 -7.27
N PHE A 214 -11.62 24.60 -7.99
CA PHE A 214 -10.46 25.25 -7.39
C PHE A 214 -10.75 26.72 -7.12
N ILE A 215 -10.03 27.33 -6.16
CA ILE A 215 -10.10 28.76 -5.90
C ILE A 215 -9.66 29.52 -7.15
N ASP A 216 -10.43 30.52 -7.54
CA ASP A 216 -10.13 31.37 -8.71
C ASP A 216 -8.74 31.99 -8.64
N MET A 217 -8.04 31.96 -9.77
CA MET A 217 -6.73 32.58 -9.95
C MET A 217 -6.70 33.32 -11.29
N GLU A 218 -6.17 34.53 -11.29
CA GLU A 218 -6.05 35.37 -12.49
C GLU A 218 -4.84 34.97 -13.34
N GLY A 219 -3.76 34.51 -12.67
CA GLY A 219 -2.49 34.19 -13.33
C GLY A 219 -2.49 32.87 -14.07
N TYR A 220 -2.41 32.86 -15.42
CA TYR A 220 -2.33 31.65 -16.25
C TYR A 220 -1.22 30.68 -15.81
N LYS A 221 -0.05 31.21 -15.39
CA LYS A 221 1.05 30.40 -14.86
C LYS A 221 0.66 29.63 -13.59
N ASN A 222 -0.14 30.26 -12.73
CA ASN A 222 -0.62 29.65 -11.49
C ASN A 222 -1.63 28.54 -11.80
N GLN A 223 -2.58 28.79 -12.70
CA GLN A 223 -3.55 27.80 -13.16
C GLN A 223 -2.82 26.58 -13.75
N HIS A 224 -1.83 26.79 -14.62
CA HIS A 224 -1.05 25.70 -15.22
C HIS A 224 -0.22 24.91 -14.18
N SER A 225 0.25 25.57 -13.13
CA SER A 225 0.98 24.90 -12.04
C SER A 225 0.09 23.92 -11.27
N VAL A 226 -1.16 24.31 -10.99
CA VAL A 226 -2.15 23.45 -10.31
C VAL A 226 -2.54 22.28 -11.24
N GLU A 227 -2.79 22.54 -12.53
CA GLU A 227 -3.08 21.50 -13.52
C GLU A 227 -1.93 20.47 -13.60
N LYS A 228 -0.69 20.95 -13.65
CA LYS A 228 0.50 20.09 -13.68
C LYS A 228 0.67 19.25 -12.39
N LYS A 229 0.29 19.82 -11.25
CA LYS A 229 0.36 19.10 -9.95
C LYS A 229 -0.68 18.00 -9.88
N LEU A 230 -1.85 18.18 -10.50
CA LEU A 230 -2.93 17.20 -10.50
C LEU A 230 -2.66 16.03 -11.46
N LYS A 231 -1.93 16.25 -12.55
CA LYS A 231 -1.47 15.21 -13.51
C LYS A 231 -0.37 14.34 -12.94
#